data_a5045044c8b6c4ec9d64422ee812631b
#
_entry.id   a5045044c8b6c4ec9d64422ee812631b
#
_cell.length_a   1.000
_cell.length_b   1.000
_cell.length_c   1.000
_cell.angle_alpha   90.00
_cell.angle_beta   90.00
_cell.angle_gamma   90.00
#
_symmetry.space_group_name_H-M   'P 1'
#
loop_
_entity.id
_entity.type
_entity.pdbx_description
1 polymer ?
#
loop_
_entity_poly.entity_id
_entity_poly.type
_entity_poly.pdbx_seq_one_letter_code
_entity_poly.pdbx_strand_id
1 'polypeptide(L)'
;MAPPFDTSQPRLAAGCRWGPTTKTANGEERVILFPEGAIKLQGTGRQILEQCDGQRTFAEIIAELQKQFGAANPEKIRTDITQFLEQLQKKRIVDY
;
A
#
# COMPACT_ATOMS: atom_id res chain seq x y z
N MET A 1 4.04 -17.15 -2.79
CA MET A 1 4.52 -15.87 -3.33
C MET A 1 5.57 -15.30 -2.40
N ALA A 2 6.59 -14.67 -2.96
CA ALA A 2 7.65 -14.10 -2.15
C ALA A 2 7.22 -12.74 -1.59
N PRO A 3 7.62 -12.40 -0.35
CA PRO A 3 7.43 -11.04 0.16
C PRO A 3 8.32 -10.06 -0.59
N PRO A 4 8.03 -8.77 -0.53
CA PRO A 4 8.90 -7.78 -1.15
C PRO A 4 10.28 -7.75 -0.47
N PHE A 5 11.31 -7.55 -1.27
CA PHE A 5 12.66 -7.31 -0.75
C PHE A 5 12.81 -5.83 -0.42
N ASP A 6 13.82 -5.51 0.39
CA ASP A 6 14.10 -4.12 0.73
C ASP A 6 14.36 -3.24 -0.51
N THR A 7 14.90 -3.84 -1.57
CA THR A 7 15.19 -3.15 -2.83
C THR A 7 14.03 -3.18 -3.82
N SER A 8 12.94 -3.89 -3.52
CA SER A 8 11.76 -3.90 -4.37
C SER A 8 11.14 -2.50 -4.43
N GLN A 9 10.56 -2.17 -5.56
CA GLN A 9 9.90 -0.88 -5.77
C GLN A 9 8.41 -1.11 -6.03
N PRO A 10 7.60 -1.24 -4.96
CA PRO A 10 6.19 -1.53 -5.11
C PRO A 10 5.45 -0.45 -5.89
N ARG A 11 4.53 -0.88 -6.74
CA ARG A 11 3.73 0.00 -7.59
C ARG A 11 2.37 -0.64 -7.86
N LEU A 12 1.44 0.15 -8.33
CA LEU A 12 0.18 -0.40 -8.81
C LEU A 12 0.43 -1.28 -10.03
N ALA A 13 -0.23 -2.42 -10.07
CA ALA A 13 -0.12 -3.34 -11.19
C ALA A 13 -0.70 -2.72 -12.45
N ALA A 14 -0.30 -3.26 -13.61
CA ALA A 14 -0.80 -2.81 -14.90
C ALA A 14 -2.34 -2.94 -14.94
N GLY A 15 -3.01 -1.89 -15.39
CA GLY A 15 -4.48 -1.86 -15.43
C GLY A 15 -5.13 -1.36 -14.15
N CYS A 16 -4.35 -1.12 -13.09
CA CYS A 16 -4.86 -0.55 -11.85
C CYS A 16 -4.54 0.94 -11.81
N ARG A 17 -5.46 1.71 -11.24
CA ARG A 17 -5.26 3.17 -11.11
C ARG A 17 -6.02 3.70 -9.91
N TRP A 18 -5.58 4.85 -9.43
CA TRP A 18 -6.29 5.56 -8.39
C TRP A 18 -7.59 6.14 -8.95
N GLY A 19 -8.67 5.92 -8.22
CA GLY A 19 -9.95 6.55 -8.49
C GLY A 19 -10.14 7.81 -7.64
N PRO A 20 -11.40 8.30 -7.54
CA PRO A 20 -11.69 9.53 -6.82
C PRO A 20 -11.51 9.36 -5.32
N THR A 21 -11.22 10.48 -4.64
CA THR A 21 -11.23 10.55 -3.19
C THR A 21 -12.63 10.91 -2.73
N THR A 22 -13.14 10.20 -1.72
CA THR A 22 -14.44 10.46 -1.14
C THR A 22 -14.29 10.73 0.36
N LYS A 23 -14.95 11.76 0.85
CA LYS A 23 -14.99 12.04 2.29
C LYS A 23 -16.15 11.29 2.92
N THR A 24 -15.86 10.60 4.02
CA THR A 24 -16.84 9.86 4.78
C THR A 24 -16.83 10.34 6.23
N ALA A 25 -17.77 9.84 7.03
CA ALA A 25 -17.81 10.14 8.46
C ALA A 25 -16.53 9.71 9.18
N ASN A 26 -15.82 8.72 8.64
CA ASN A 26 -14.60 8.16 9.23
C ASN A 26 -13.33 8.76 8.62
N GLY A 27 -13.43 9.79 7.78
CA GLY A 27 -12.30 10.42 7.13
C GLY A 27 -12.37 10.30 5.61
N GLU A 28 -11.23 10.33 4.96
CA GLU A 28 -11.15 10.23 3.51
C GLU A 28 -10.95 8.79 3.06
N GLU A 29 -11.69 8.39 2.04
CA GLU A 29 -11.49 7.12 1.34
C GLU A 29 -10.92 7.41 -0.04
N ARG A 30 -10.03 6.54 -0.50
CA ARG A 30 -9.62 6.50 -1.89
C ARG A 30 -9.93 5.14 -2.47
N VAL A 31 -10.22 5.11 -3.74
CA VAL A 31 -10.57 3.89 -4.45
C VAL A 31 -9.44 3.54 -5.42
N ILE A 32 -9.09 2.27 -5.51
CA ILE A 32 -8.26 1.77 -6.60
C ILE A 32 -9.16 1.03 -7.56
N LEU A 33 -9.10 1.43 -8.82
CA LEU A 33 -9.83 0.79 -9.89
C LEU A 33 -8.94 -0.25 -10.54
N PHE A 34 -9.47 -1.46 -10.72
CA PHE A 34 -8.75 -2.54 -11.39
C PHE A 34 -9.72 -3.29 -12.31
N PRO A 35 -9.22 -4.12 -13.24
CA PRO A 35 -10.10 -4.70 -14.27
C PRO A 35 -11.30 -5.46 -13.73
N GLU A 36 -11.19 -6.04 -12.54
CA GLU A 36 -12.26 -6.86 -11.96
C GLU A 36 -13.19 -6.09 -11.05
N GLY A 37 -12.92 -4.80 -10.79
CA GLY A 37 -13.75 -4.01 -9.90
C GLY A 37 -13.03 -2.82 -9.28
N ALA A 38 -13.37 -2.53 -8.04
CA ALA A 38 -12.79 -1.44 -7.27
C ALA A 38 -12.62 -1.84 -5.81
N ILE A 39 -11.59 -1.33 -5.18
CA ILE A 39 -11.35 -1.55 -3.76
C ILE A 39 -11.23 -0.20 -3.06
N LYS A 40 -11.90 -0.07 -1.92
CA LYS A 40 -11.86 1.15 -1.11
C LYS A 40 -10.75 1.05 -0.09
N LEU A 41 -9.98 2.12 0.05
CA LEU A 41 -8.87 2.20 0.98
C LEU A 41 -9.06 3.36 1.94
N GLN A 42 -8.85 3.08 3.21
CA GLN A 42 -8.93 4.07 4.29
C GLN A 42 -7.73 3.92 5.20
N GLY A 43 -7.39 5.00 5.91
CA GLY A 43 -6.41 4.96 6.98
C GLY A 43 -5.07 4.41 6.54
N THR A 44 -4.59 3.42 7.26
CA THR A 44 -3.26 2.84 7.06
C THR A 44 -3.09 2.23 5.66
N GLY A 45 -4.10 1.50 5.18
CA GLY A 45 -4.02 0.88 3.85
C GLY A 45 -3.86 1.92 2.75
N ARG A 46 -4.59 3.02 2.83
CA ARG A 46 -4.46 4.12 1.91
C ARG A 46 -3.06 4.72 1.94
N GLN A 47 -2.55 4.98 3.15
CA GLN A 47 -1.21 5.57 3.32
C GLN A 47 -0.12 4.66 2.75
N ILE A 48 -0.23 3.36 2.96
CA ILE A 48 0.73 2.40 2.41
C ILE A 48 0.74 2.46 0.88
N LEU A 49 -0.43 2.41 0.26
CA LEU A 49 -0.50 2.38 -1.20
C LEU A 49 -0.14 3.71 -1.84
N GLU A 50 -0.35 4.83 -1.16
CA GLU A 50 0.09 6.12 -1.67
C GLU A 50 1.62 6.21 -1.77
N GLN A 51 2.34 5.42 -0.99
CA GLN A 51 3.80 5.34 -1.09
C GLN A 51 4.28 4.40 -2.20
N CYS A 52 3.39 3.57 -2.75
CA CYS A 52 3.74 2.58 -3.76
C CYS A 52 3.68 3.21 -5.15
N ASP A 53 4.64 4.09 -5.45
CA ASP A 53 4.70 4.84 -6.70
C ASP A 53 5.69 4.25 -7.72
N GLY A 54 6.30 3.12 -7.40
CA GLY A 54 7.30 2.48 -8.27
C GLY A 54 8.67 3.14 -8.23
N GLN A 55 8.85 4.19 -7.43
CA GLN A 55 10.12 4.91 -7.31
C GLN A 55 10.79 4.71 -5.97
N ARG A 56 10.00 4.52 -4.91
CA ARG A 56 10.51 4.24 -3.57
C ARG A 56 10.74 2.76 -3.39
N THR A 57 11.84 2.40 -2.73
CA THR A 57 12.06 1.01 -2.36
C THR A 57 11.18 0.63 -1.18
N PHE A 58 11.00 -0.66 -0.99
CA PHE A 58 10.23 -1.18 0.14
C PHE A 58 10.82 -0.68 1.47
N ALA A 59 12.14 -0.68 1.59
CA ALA A 59 12.80 -0.17 2.80
C ALA A 59 12.49 1.31 3.04
N GLU A 60 12.46 2.13 2.00
CA GLU A 60 12.11 3.54 2.10
C GLU A 60 10.65 3.73 2.53
N ILE A 61 9.75 2.93 1.98
CA ILE A 61 8.33 2.97 2.34
C ILE A 61 8.16 2.63 3.83
N ILE A 62 8.82 1.57 4.29
CA ILE A 62 8.77 1.16 5.69
C ILE A 62 9.29 2.29 6.60
N ALA A 63 10.42 2.90 6.25
CA ALA A 63 11.00 3.98 7.05
C ALA A 63 10.06 5.18 7.14
N GLU A 64 9.43 5.56 6.04
CA GLU A 64 8.51 6.68 6.03
C GLU A 64 7.27 6.41 6.87
N LEU A 65 6.71 5.22 6.76
CA LEU A 65 5.54 4.85 7.54
C LEU A 65 5.84 4.71 9.02
N GLN A 66 7.02 4.25 9.37
CA GLN A 66 7.45 4.23 10.76
C GLN A 66 7.51 5.63 11.37
N LYS A 67 7.96 6.62 10.60
CA LYS A 67 7.95 8.01 11.05
C LYS A 67 6.52 8.51 11.26
N GLN A 68 5.63 8.21 10.34
CA GLN A 68 4.25 8.70 10.40
C GLN A 68 3.48 8.08 11.56
N PHE A 69 3.74 6.83 11.88
CA PHE A 69 2.99 6.11 12.90
C PHE A 69 3.64 6.14 14.28
N GLY A 70 4.77 6.80 14.43
CA GLY A 70 5.45 6.91 15.72
C GLY A 70 5.78 5.55 16.32
N ALA A 71 6.48 4.74 15.58
CA ALA A 71 6.64 3.31 15.78
C ALA A 71 7.11 2.90 17.16
N ALA A 72 6.20 2.41 17.99
CA ALA A 72 6.54 1.70 19.21
C ALA A 72 7.11 0.30 18.91
N ASN A 73 6.75 -0.27 17.76
CA ASN A 73 7.21 -1.58 17.34
C ASN A 73 7.46 -1.60 15.83
N PRO A 74 8.68 -1.24 15.39
CA PRO A 74 9.01 -1.19 13.96
C PRO A 74 8.84 -2.51 13.24
N GLU A 75 9.12 -3.62 13.90
CA GLU A 75 8.98 -4.94 13.28
C GLU A 75 7.53 -5.30 12.98
N LYS A 76 6.62 -4.90 13.86
CA LYS A 76 5.21 -5.13 13.63
C LYS A 76 4.71 -4.34 12.41
N ILE A 77 5.13 -3.10 12.29
CA ILE A 77 4.79 -2.26 11.13
C ILE A 77 5.29 -2.94 9.85
N ARG A 78 6.54 -3.39 9.85
CA ARG A 78 7.10 -4.09 8.69
C ARG A 78 6.31 -5.34 8.34
N THR A 79 5.96 -6.14 9.34
CA THR A 79 5.19 -7.36 9.13
C THR A 79 3.81 -7.07 8.57
N ASP A 80 3.10 -6.09 9.15
CA ASP A 80 1.76 -5.71 8.71
C ASP A 80 1.77 -5.21 7.26
N ILE A 81 2.73 -4.37 6.91
CA ILE A 81 2.85 -3.84 5.56
C ILE A 81 3.20 -4.95 4.58
N THR A 82 4.11 -5.85 4.95
CA THR A 82 4.49 -6.99 4.12
C THR A 82 3.27 -7.86 3.80
N GLN A 83 2.49 -8.21 4.80
CA GLN A 83 1.29 -9.03 4.61
C GLN A 83 0.26 -8.32 3.75
N PHE A 84 0.08 -7.03 3.96
CA PHE A 84 -0.86 -6.23 3.19
C PHE A 84 -0.47 -6.22 1.70
N LEU A 85 0.80 -5.96 1.39
CA LEU A 85 1.27 -5.94 0.01
C LEU A 85 1.22 -7.32 -0.64
N GLU A 86 1.52 -8.39 0.11
CA GLU A 86 1.40 -9.75 -0.41
C GLU A 86 -0.03 -10.07 -0.83
N GLN A 87 -1.01 -9.67 -0.03
CA GLN A 87 -2.41 -9.90 -0.36
C GLN A 87 -2.83 -9.13 -1.62
N LEU A 88 -2.36 -7.89 -1.75
CA LEU A 88 -2.66 -7.09 -2.93
C LEU A 88 -1.96 -7.62 -4.17
N GLN A 89 -0.77 -8.19 -4.03
CA GLN A 89 -0.09 -8.84 -5.14
C GLN A 89 -0.86 -10.09 -5.62
N LYS A 90 -1.39 -10.86 -4.69
CA LYS A 90 -2.24 -12.00 -5.05
C LYS A 90 -3.47 -11.58 -5.85
N LYS A 91 -4.02 -10.42 -5.53
CA LYS A 91 -5.18 -9.86 -6.24
C LYS A 91 -4.77 -9.12 -7.51
N ARG A 92 -3.48 -9.04 -7.80
CA ARG A 92 -2.93 -8.32 -8.96
C ARG A 92 -3.23 -6.84 -8.94
N ILE A 93 -3.27 -6.25 -7.75
CA ILE A 93 -3.47 -4.81 -7.56
C ILE A 93 -2.14 -4.10 -7.42
N VAL A 94 -1.16 -4.76 -6.80
CA VAL A 94 0.19 -4.23 -6.59
C VAL A 94 1.20 -5.19 -7.20
N ASP A 95 2.27 -4.63 -7.72
CA ASP A 95 3.40 -5.39 -8.25
C ASP A 95 4.70 -4.90 -7.62
N TYR A 96 5.68 -5.77 -7.50
CA TYR A 96 6.99 -5.41 -6.98
C TYR A 96 8.08 -6.40 -7.35
#